data_2ed266f81f04672355dd761708155737
#
_entry.id   2ed266f81f04672355dd761708155737
#
_cell.length_a   1.000
_cell.length_b   1.000
_cell.length_c   1.000
_cell.angle_alpha   90.00
_cell.angle_beta   90.00
_cell.angle_gamma   90.00
#
_symmetry.space_group_name_H-M   'P 1'
#
loop_
_entity.id
_entity.type
_entity.pdbx_description
1 polymer ?
#
loop_
_entity_poly.entity_id
_entity_poly.type
_entity_poly.pdbx_seq_one_letter_code
_entity_poly.pdbx_strand_id
1 'polypeptide(L)'
;KYIEKDAALERRFQPVTVGEPTVEETVEILKGIRDKYEAHHSVTITDDALKAAATLSSRYITDRFLPDKAIDLIDEAASKKRLGSQTEPDDLKEKEKKLEKLQSEKQEAITAQDFEKAAKIRDEEKVLKEEVEKLKSSWKGTGSSSGLVVDEDDIADILADWTHIPAARLKEEEMERLKNLENILHARVIGQDEAVSAVAKAIKRGRAGLKDPKRPI
;
A
#
# COMPACT_ATOMS: atom_id res chain seq x y z
N LYS A 1 -33.35 3.88 -9.58
CA LYS A 1 -33.73 5.32 -9.39
C LYS A 1 -34.75 5.82 -10.41
N TYR A 2 -34.67 5.42 -11.69
CA TYR A 2 -35.62 5.84 -12.74
C TYR A 2 -36.79 4.85 -12.88
N ILE A 3 -36.53 3.54 -12.76
CA ILE A 3 -37.55 2.47 -12.86
C ILE A 3 -38.51 2.52 -11.68
N GLU A 4 -38.06 2.78 -10.47
CA GLU A 4 -38.87 2.92 -9.23
C GLU A 4 -39.84 4.10 -9.27
N LYS A 5 -39.61 5.07 -10.18
CA LYS A 5 -40.49 6.24 -10.35
C LYS A 5 -41.58 6.05 -11.40
N ASP A 6 -41.50 4.98 -12.19
CA ASP A 6 -42.44 4.65 -13.25
C ASP A 6 -43.24 3.40 -12.87
N ALA A 7 -44.46 3.60 -12.41
CA ALA A 7 -45.37 2.51 -11.98
C ALA A 7 -45.67 1.48 -13.08
N ALA A 8 -45.51 1.85 -14.37
CA ALA A 8 -45.73 0.93 -15.48
C ALA A 8 -44.50 0.04 -15.68
N LEU A 9 -43.28 0.52 -15.41
CA LEU A 9 -42.07 -0.26 -15.44
C LEU A 9 -41.91 -1.12 -14.17
N GLU A 10 -42.22 -0.59 -13.01
CA GLU A 10 -42.13 -1.34 -11.74
C GLU A 10 -42.92 -2.64 -11.75
N ARG A 11 -44.10 -2.66 -12.35
CA ARG A 11 -44.92 -3.87 -12.48
C ARG A 11 -44.36 -4.94 -13.43
N ARG A 12 -43.38 -4.60 -14.27
CA ARG A 12 -42.76 -5.50 -15.26
C ARG A 12 -41.41 -6.06 -14.81
N PHE A 13 -40.83 -5.52 -13.76
CA PHE A 13 -39.56 -5.93 -13.21
C PHE A 13 -39.69 -6.37 -11.75
N GLN A 14 -39.14 -7.53 -11.46
CA GLN A 14 -39.04 -7.98 -10.07
C GLN A 14 -37.69 -7.51 -9.52
N PRO A 15 -37.63 -6.75 -8.41
CA PRO A 15 -36.36 -6.36 -7.82
C PRO A 15 -35.63 -7.58 -7.27
N VAL A 16 -34.36 -7.70 -7.59
CA VAL A 16 -33.44 -8.66 -6.99
C VAL A 16 -32.46 -7.87 -6.10
N THR A 17 -32.56 -8.07 -4.80
CA THR A 17 -31.66 -7.43 -3.86
C THR A 17 -30.35 -8.21 -3.80
N VAL A 18 -29.26 -7.56 -4.15
CA VAL A 18 -27.91 -8.12 -4.00
C VAL A 18 -27.29 -7.47 -2.77
N GLY A 19 -27.04 -8.27 -1.73
CA GLY A 19 -26.38 -7.84 -0.51
C GLY A 19 -24.88 -7.67 -0.68
N GLU A 20 -24.23 -7.01 0.29
CA GLU A 20 -22.78 -6.95 0.36
C GLU A 20 -22.22 -8.35 0.67
N PRO A 21 -21.20 -8.83 -0.08
CA PRO A 21 -20.58 -10.12 0.19
C PRO A 21 -19.78 -10.10 1.50
N THR A 22 -19.61 -11.27 2.08
CA THR A 22 -18.72 -11.47 3.24
C THR A 22 -17.25 -11.30 2.85
N VAL A 23 -16.35 -11.20 3.83
CA VAL A 23 -14.90 -11.13 3.59
C VAL A 23 -14.42 -12.38 2.83
N GLU A 24 -14.90 -13.57 3.21
CA GLU A 24 -14.56 -14.84 2.59
C GLU A 24 -15.02 -14.90 1.12
N GLU A 25 -16.27 -14.51 0.87
CA GLU A 25 -16.81 -14.44 -0.49
C GLU A 25 -16.05 -13.40 -1.33
N THR A 26 -15.66 -12.28 -0.71
CA THR A 26 -14.84 -11.26 -1.38
C THR A 26 -13.48 -11.82 -1.79
N VAL A 27 -12.81 -12.59 -0.93
CA VAL A 27 -11.53 -13.25 -1.29
C VAL A 27 -11.70 -14.17 -2.51
N GLU A 28 -12.79 -14.93 -2.59
CA GLU A 28 -13.05 -15.80 -3.75
C GLU A 28 -13.35 -14.97 -5.03
N ILE A 29 -14.06 -13.86 -4.90
CA ILE A 29 -14.26 -12.92 -6.02
C ILE A 29 -12.91 -12.37 -6.49
N LEU A 30 -12.06 -11.91 -5.56
CA LEU A 30 -10.74 -11.37 -5.87
C LEU A 30 -9.84 -12.39 -6.57
N LYS A 31 -9.84 -13.66 -6.13
CA LYS A 31 -9.14 -14.75 -6.81
C LYS A 31 -9.63 -14.93 -8.26
N GLY A 32 -10.93 -14.81 -8.48
CA GLY A 32 -11.53 -14.95 -9.82
C GLY A 32 -11.14 -13.86 -10.79
N ILE A 33 -10.80 -12.66 -10.30
CA ILE A 33 -10.41 -11.51 -11.13
C ILE A 33 -8.90 -11.27 -11.15
N ARG A 34 -8.13 -11.92 -10.27
CA ARG A 34 -6.69 -11.76 -10.07
C ARG A 34 -5.91 -11.75 -11.39
N ASP A 35 -6.09 -12.77 -12.22
CA ASP A 35 -5.33 -12.95 -13.46
C ASP A 35 -5.46 -11.75 -14.40
N LYS A 36 -6.63 -11.08 -14.39
CA LYS A 36 -6.86 -9.87 -15.21
C LYS A 36 -6.05 -8.68 -14.69
N TYR A 37 -6.00 -8.49 -13.37
CA TYR A 37 -5.22 -7.42 -12.74
C TYR A 37 -3.72 -7.68 -12.86
N GLU A 38 -3.27 -8.92 -12.65
CA GLU A 38 -1.88 -9.33 -12.88
C GLU A 38 -1.42 -9.04 -14.31
N ALA A 39 -2.25 -9.41 -15.30
CA ALA A 39 -1.95 -9.14 -16.71
C ALA A 39 -1.96 -7.64 -17.03
N HIS A 40 -2.89 -6.86 -16.46
CA HIS A 40 -3.00 -5.42 -16.72
C HIS A 40 -1.81 -4.64 -16.15
N HIS A 41 -1.42 -4.93 -14.91
CA HIS A 41 -0.33 -4.25 -14.23
C HIS A 41 1.04 -4.90 -14.43
N SER A 42 1.10 -6.10 -15.01
CA SER A 42 2.32 -6.90 -15.16
C SER A 42 3.00 -7.17 -13.81
N VAL A 43 2.23 -7.55 -12.81
CA VAL A 43 2.65 -7.90 -11.44
C VAL A 43 2.04 -9.25 -11.06
N THR A 44 2.58 -9.89 -10.02
CA THR A 44 1.99 -11.09 -9.41
C THR A 44 1.36 -10.70 -8.08
N ILE A 45 0.13 -11.15 -7.79
CA ILE A 45 -0.60 -10.82 -6.57
C ILE A 45 -0.70 -12.07 -5.70
N THR A 46 -0.18 -12.00 -4.48
CA THR A 46 -0.20 -13.14 -3.55
C THR A 46 -1.59 -13.39 -2.97
N ASP A 47 -1.86 -14.62 -2.55
CA ASP A 47 -3.11 -14.95 -1.85
C ASP A 47 -3.26 -14.18 -0.52
N ASP A 48 -2.14 -13.87 0.13
CA ASP A 48 -2.14 -13.11 1.39
C ASP A 48 -2.49 -11.64 1.13
N ALA A 49 -2.04 -11.07 0.00
CA ALA A 49 -2.47 -9.73 -0.43
C ALA A 49 -4.00 -9.68 -0.68
N LEU A 50 -4.59 -10.70 -1.31
CA LEU A 50 -6.05 -10.76 -1.52
C LEU A 50 -6.83 -10.86 -0.21
N LYS A 51 -6.36 -11.67 0.74
CA LYS A 51 -6.94 -11.77 2.08
C LYS A 51 -6.81 -10.45 2.85
N ALA A 52 -5.63 -9.84 2.80
CA ALA A 52 -5.38 -8.54 3.42
C ALA A 52 -6.29 -7.47 2.84
N ALA A 53 -6.42 -7.38 1.51
CA ALA A 53 -7.30 -6.41 0.85
C ALA A 53 -8.76 -6.55 1.29
N ALA A 54 -9.31 -7.77 1.34
CA ALA A 54 -10.67 -8.01 1.79
C ALA A 54 -10.85 -7.69 3.28
N THR A 55 -9.94 -8.16 4.13
CA THR A 55 -10.05 -8.01 5.59
C THR A 55 -9.83 -6.56 6.03
N LEU A 56 -8.76 -5.94 5.55
CA LEU A 56 -8.39 -4.59 5.96
C LEU A 56 -9.37 -3.54 5.40
N SER A 57 -9.82 -3.70 4.14
CA SER A 57 -10.84 -2.79 3.59
C SER A 57 -12.16 -2.90 4.34
N SER A 58 -12.60 -4.11 4.69
CA SER A 58 -13.82 -4.32 5.49
C SER A 58 -13.74 -3.62 6.84
N ARG A 59 -12.57 -3.63 7.47
CA ARG A 59 -12.35 -3.11 8.82
C ARG A 59 -12.15 -1.59 8.87
N TYR A 60 -11.43 -1.02 7.91
CA TYR A 60 -10.97 0.37 7.98
C TYR A 60 -11.64 1.31 6.99
N ILE A 61 -12.25 0.79 5.91
CA ILE A 61 -12.99 1.59 4.93
C ILE A 61 -14.48 1.41 5.14
N THR A 62 -15.14 2.45 5.66
CA THR A 62 -16.57 2.41 6.04
C THR A 62 -17.49 3.11 5.05
N ASP A 63 -16.95 3.89 4.15
CA ASP A 63 -17.71 4.71 3.17
C ASP A 63 -18.01 3.99 1.85
N ARG A 64 -17.50 2.75 1.69
CA ARG A 64 -17.68 1.91 0.51
C ARG A 64 -18.01 0.47 0.91
N PHE A 65 -18.59 -0.27 -0.04
CA PHE A 65 -19.00 -1.66 0.16
C PHE A 65 -18.01 -2.66 -0.45
N LEU A 66 -18.00 -3.88 0.08
CA LEU A 66 -17.34 -5.00 -0.57
C LEU A 66 -18.16 -5.42 -1.82
N PRO A 67 -17.53 -5.91 -2.89
CA PRO A 67 -16.08 -6.14 -3.03
C PRO A 67 -15.31 -4.91 -3.52
N ASP A 68 -15.96 -3.81 -3.92
CA ASP A 68 -15.37 -2.68 -4.64
C ASP A 68 -14.16 -2.08 -3.90
N LYS A 69 -14.30 -1.82 -2.59
CA LYS A 69 -13.19 -1.26 -1.80
C LYS A 69 -11.96 -2.17 -1.71
N ALA A 70 -12.13 -3.48 -1.78
CA ALA A 70 -11.00 -4.42 -1.81
C ALA A 70 -10.36 -4.49 -3.20
N ILE A 71 -11.15 -4.38 -4.26
CA ILE A 71 -10.67 -4.29 -5.64
C ILE A 71 -9.85 -3.03 -5.83
N ASP A 72 -10.35 -1.87 -5.36
CA ASP A 72 -9.64 -0.59 -5.44
C ASP A 72 -8.27 -0.66 -4.74
N LEU A 73 -8.16 -1.31 -3.56
CA LEU A 73 -6.88 -1.49 -2.87
C LEU A 73 -5.88 -2.31 -3.68
N ILE A 74 -6.33 -3.39 -4.33
CA ILE A 74 -5.47 -4.24 -5.15
C ILE A 74 -5.00 -3.48 -6.39
N ASP A 75 -5.91 -2.76 -7.04
CA ASP A 75 -5.61 -1.97 -8.23
C ASP A 75 -4.56 -0.89 -7.93
N GLU A 76 -4.75 -0.15 -6.86
CA GLU A 76 -3.82 0.89 -6.41
C GLU A 76 -2.45 0.31 -6.00
N ALA A 77 -2.44 -0.80 -5.24
CA ALA A 77 -1.19 -1.46 -4.85
C ALA A 77 -0.40 -1.98 -6.05
N ALA A 78 -1.09 -2.61 -7.01
CA ALA A 78 -0.49 -3.08 -8.26
C ALA A 78 0.06 -1.93 -9.09
N SER A 79 -0.69 -0.82 -9.20
CA SER A 79 -0.28 0.40 -9.89
C SER A 79 0.95 1.04 -9.25
N LYS A 80 0.96 1.19 -7.91
CA LYS A 80 2.08 1.77 -7.15
C LYS A 80 3.35 0.92 -7.31
N LYS A 81 3.21 -0.40 -7.23
CA LYS A 81 4.32 -1.35 -7.42
C LYS A 81 4.94 -1.24 -8.82
N ARG A 82 4.10 -1.20 -9.85
CA ARG A 82 4.52 -1.00 -11.24
C ARG A 82 5.20 0.34 -11.44
N LEU A 83 4.61 1.43 -10.92
CA LEU A 83 5.17 2.78 -11.03
C LEU A 83 6.52 2.89 -10.31
N GLY A 84 6.63 2.29 -9.11
CA GLY A 84 7.88 2.23 -8.35
C GLY A 84 9.00 1.53 -9.12
N SER A 85 8.69 0.48 -9.88
CA SER A 85 9.67 -0.22 -10.72
C SER A 85 10.13 0.57 -11.94
N GLN A 86 9.31 1.51 -12.41
CA GLN A 86 9.63 2.39 -13.54
C GLN A 86 10.31 3.69 -13.11
N THR A 87 10.27 4.01 -11.81
CA THR A 87 10.90 5.21 -11.28
C THR A 87 12.40 4.96 -11.11
N GLU A 88 13.20 5.84 -11.68
CA GLU A 88 14.67 5.76 -11.54
C GLU A 88 15.08 5.87 -10.07
N PRO A 89 16.00 4.99 -9.59
CA PRO A 89 16.52 5.07 -8.24
C PRO A 89 17.11 6.45 -7.94
N ASP A 90 16.92 6.94 -6.72
CA ASP A 90 17.42 8.27 -6.34
C ASP A 90 18.94 8.37 -6.43
N ASP A 91 19.67 7.29 -6.16
CA ASP A 91 21.12 7.19 -6.37
C ASP A 91 21.54 7.46 -7.81
N LEU A 92 20.73 7.02 -8.77
CA LEU A 92 20.99 7.22 -10.20
C LEU A 92 20.76 8.69 -10.57
N LYS A 93 19.66 9.28 -10.10
CA LYS A 93 19.37 10.71 -10.29
C LYS A 93 20.42 11.62 -9.66
N GLU A 94 20.95 11.28 -8.48
CA GLU A 94 22.00 12.04 -7.83
C GLU A 94 23.32 11.98 -8.61
N LYS A 95 23.68 10.79 -9.12
CA LYS A 95 24.88 10.62 -9.93
C LYS A 95 24.76 11.33 -11.28
N GLU A 96 23.58 11.33 -11.90
CA GLU A 96 23.32 12.08 -13.13
C GLU A 96 23.46 13.60 -12.90
N LYS A 97 22.91 14.14 -11.81
CA LYS A 97 23.09 15.55 -11.45
C LYS A 97 24.55 15.90 -11.17
N LYS A 98 25.32 14.99 -10.55
CA LYS A 98 26.76 15.21 -10.35
C LYS A 98 27.52 15.21 -11.69
N LEU A 99 27.13 14.33 -12.59
CA LEU A 99 27.72 14.26 -13.93
C LEU A 99 27.46 15.52 -14.74
N GLU A 100 26.25 16.07 -14.68
CA GLU A 100 25.89 17.34 -15.32
C GLU A 100 26.69 18.51 -14.76
N LYS A 101 26.89 18.57 -13.43
CA LYS A 101 27.76 19.57 -12.79
C LYS A 101 29.22 19.47 -13.26
N LEU A 102 29.77 18.26 -13.26
CA LEU A 102 31.16 18.05 -13.75
C LEU A 102 31.32 18.45 -15.21
N GLN A 103 30.30 18.23 -16.05
CA GLN A 103 30.32 18.69 -17.45
C GLN A 103 30.33 20.21 -17.55
N SER A 104 29.53 20.89 -16.71
CA SER A 104 29.52 22.36 -16.64
C SER A 104 30.86 22.92 -16.18
N GLU A 105 31.39 22.37 -15.07
CA GLU A 105 32.72 22.77 -14.54
C GLU A 105 33.87 22.52 -15.54
N LYS A 106 33.81 21.42 -16.28
CA LYS A 106 34.78 21.14 -17.34
C LYS A 106 34.72 22.19 -18.44
N GLN A 107 33.48 22.58 -18.84
CA GLN A 107 33.31 23.60 -19.88
C GLN A 107 33.84 24.97 -19.43
N GLU A 108 33.60 25.31 -18.16
CA GLU A 108 34.12 26.54 -17.54
C GLU A 108 35.68 26.52 -17.49
N ALA A 109 36.28 25.40 -17.07
CA ALA A 109 37.72 25.25 -17.05
C ALA A 109 38.36 25.36 -18.44
N ILE A 110 37.73 24.81 -19.48
CA ILE A 110 38.17 24.95 -20.87
C ILE A 110 38.11 26.42 -21.31
N THR A 111 37.01 27.12 -20.98
CA THR A 111 36.81 28.53 -21.33
C THR A 111 37.83 29.43 -20.61
N ALA A 112 38.21 29.06 -19.38
CA ALA A 112 39.28 29.72 -18.60
C ALA A 112 40.71 29.33 -19.02
N GLN A 113 40.86 28.43 -19.99
CA GLN A 113 42.15 27.88 -20.46
C GLN A 113 42.94 27.11 -19.37
N ASP A 114 42.24 26.64 -18.32
CA ASP A 114 42.81 25.79 -17.28
C ASP A 114 42.74 24.31 -17.70
N PHE A 115 43.67 23.92 -18.56
CA PHE A 115 43.69 22.56 -19.14
C PHE A 115 44.05 21.48 -18.12
N GLU A 116 44.76 21.83 -17.04
CA GLU A 116 45.10 20.87 -15.99
C GLU A 116 43.88 20.49 -15.19
N LYS A 117 43.06 21.48 -14.82
CA LYS A 117 41.79 21.27 -14.14
C LYS A 117 40.78 20.54 -15.03
N ALA A 118 40.68 20.92 -16.29
CA ALA A 118 39.80 20.25 -17.26
C ALA A 118 40.19 18.76 -17.47
N ALA A 119 41.48 18.41 -17.43
CA ALA A 119 41.94 17.03 -17.54
C ALA A 119 41.51 16.20 -16.30
N LYS A 120 41.66 16.72 -15.08
CA LYS A 120 41.21 16.05 -13.85
C LYS A 120 39.70 15.81 -13.85
N ILE A 121 38.89 16.83 -14.18
CA ILE A 121 37.45 16.72 -14.26
C ILE A 121 37.02 15.69 -15.33
N ARG A 122 37.71 15.62 -16.45
CA ARG A 122 37.46 14.63 -17.50
C ARG A 122 37.65 13.19 -16.99
N ASP A 123 38.69 12.95 -16.20
CA ASP A 123 38.95 11.61 -15.67
C ASP A 123 37.90 11.22 -14.62
N GLU A 124 37.47 12.16 -13.76
CA GLU A 124 36.32 11.98 -12.82
C GLU A 124 35.00 11.75 -13.57
N GLU A 125 34.75 12.52 -14.62
CA GLU A 125 33.56 12.35 -15.48
C GLU A 125 33.52 10.95 -16.10
N LYS A 126 34.65 10.42 -16.54
CA LYS A 126 34.72 9.10 -17.14
C LYS A 126 34.36 7.99 -16.13
N VAL A 127 34.93 8.05 -14.93
CA VAL A 127 34.63 7.08 -13.86
C VAL A 127 33.15 7.14 -13.48
N LEU A 128 32.61 8.34 -13.30
CA LEU A 128 31.19 8.51 -12.93
C LEU A 128 30.27 8.06 -14.06
N LYS A 129 30.59 8.26 -15.31
CA LYS A 129 29.85 7.74 -16.47
C LYS A 129 29.78 6.21 -16.47
N GLU A 130 30.93 5.55 -16.23
CA GLU A 130 30.98 4.08 -16.16
C GLU A 130 30.12 3.54 -15.01
N GLU A 131 30.10 4.23 -13.87
CA GLU A 131 29.23 3.86 -12.73
C GLU A 131 27.75 4.06 -13.06
N VAL A 132 27.36 5.19 -13.67
CA VAL A 132 26.00 5.46 -14.09
C VAL A 132 25.53 4.41 -15.11
N GLU A 133 26.39 4.03 -16.06
CA GLU A 133 26.04 3.04 -17.08
C GLU A 133 25.86 1.63 -16.48
N LYS A 134 26.70 1.25 -15.52
CA LYS A 134 26.52 0.01 -14.74
C LYS A 134 25.22 0.00 -13.94
N LEU A 135 24.89 1.10 -13.26
CA LEU A 135 23.63 1.24 -12.53
C LEU A 135 22.42 1.20 -13.47
N LYS A 136 22.48 1.89 -14.62
CA LYS A 136 21.43 1.84 -15.64
C LYS A 136 21.22 0.44 -16.21
N SER A 137 22.30 -0.29 -16.46
CA SER A 137 22.20 -1.65 -16.99
C SER A 137 21.64 -2.63 -15.95
N SER A 138 22.01 -2.50 -14.68
CA SER A 138 21.44 -3.31 -13.59
C SER A 138 19.98 -2.98 -13.36
N TRP A 139 19.60 -1.70 -13.40
CA TRP A 139 18.21 -1.27 -13.26
C TRP A 139 17.33 -1.74 -14.42
N LYS A 140 17.76 -1.59 -15.67
CA LYS A 140 17.05 -2.12 -16.84
C LYS A 140 16.90 -3.64 -16.80
N GLY A 141 17.86 -4.35 -16.23
CA GLY A 141 17.77 -5.81 -16.04
C GLY A 141 16.74 -6.22 -14.97
N THR A 142 16.50 -5.37 -13.95
CA THR A 142 15.51 -5.61 -12.89
C THR A 142 14.09 -5.13 -13.28
N GLY A 143 13.99 -4.19 -14.20
CA GLY A 143 12.72 -3.65 -14.73
C GLY A 143 12.02 -4.51 -15.78
N SER A 144 12.60 -5.65 -16.14
CA SER A 144 11.91 -6.69 -16.92
C SER A 144 10.83 -7.30 -16.04
N SER A 145 9.58 -7.20 -16.46
CA SER A 145 8.29 -7.46 -15.82
C SER A 145 8.05 -8.84 -15.16
N SER A 146 9.06 -9.60 -14.84
CA SER A 146 8.95 -10.97 -14.34
C SER A 146 9.36 -11.13 -12.88
N GLY A 147 8.92 -10.22 -11.99
CA GLY A 147 9.28 -10.35 -10.57
C GLY A 147 8.63 -9.35 -9.62
N LEU A 148 7.74 -8.50 -10.10
CA LEU A 148 7.02 -7.59 -9.22
C LEU A 148 5.91 -8.36 -8.51
N VAL A 149 6.04 -8.50 -7.20
CA VAL A 149 5.07 -9.21 -6.36
C VAL A 149 4.39 -8.20 -5.46
N VAL A 150 3.05 -8.20 -5.48
CA VAL A 150 2.22 -7.45 -4.54
C VAL A 150 1.92 -8.37 -3.36
N ASP A 151 2.29 -7.96 -2.17
CA ASP A 151 2.12 -8.68 -0.93
C ASP A 151 1.19 -7.94 0.05
N GLU A 152 1.00 -8.50 1.25
CA GLU A 152 0.19 -7.92 2.30
C GLU A 152 0.71 -6.55 2.74
N ASP A 153 2.03 -6.35 2.69
CA ASP A 153 2.67 -5.12 3.10
C ASP A 153 2.32 -3.96 2.17
N ASP A 154 2.32 -4.23 0.86
CA ASP A 154 1.91 -3.25 -0.14
C ASP A 154 0.44 -2.81 0.06
N ILE A 155 -0.46 -3.75 0.38
CA ILE A 155 -1.87 -3.44 0.68
C ILE A 155 -2.00 -2.58 1.93
N ALA A 156 -1.27 -2.92 3.00
CA ALA A 156 -1.28 -2.15 4.24
C ALA A 156 -0.74 -0.73 4.05
N ASP A 157 0.28 -0.55 3.22
CA ASP A 157 0.85 0.76 2.91
C ASP A 157 -0.14 1.65 2.14
N ILE A 158 -0.86 1.11 1.16
CA ILE A 158 -1.92 1.87 0.46
C ILE A 158 -3.03 2.27 1.42
N LEU A 159 -3.48 1.33 2.26
CA LEU A 159 -4.52 1.62 3.21
C LEU A 159 -4.07 2.65 4.26
N ALA A 160 -2.80 2.63 4.67
CA ALA A 160 -2.21 3.64 5.54
C ALA A 160 -2.23 5.03 4.89
N ASP A 161 -1.92 5.12 3.59
CA ASP A 161 -1.98 6.36 2.83
C ASP A 161 -3.42 6.92 2.78
N TRP A 162 -4.43 6.05 2.61
CA TRP A 162 -5.84 6.46 2.53
C TRP A 162 -6.43 6.84 3.89
N THR A 163 -6.13 6.06 4.93
CA THR A 163 -6.74 6.22 6.25
C THR A 163 -5.92 7.07 7.20
N HIS A 164 -4.65 7.36 6.86
CA HIS A 164 -3.66 7.98 7.72
C HIS A 164 -3.38 7.20 9.02
N ILE A 165 -3.66 5.89 9.01
CA ILE A 165 -3.33 4.97 10.10
C ILE A 165 -2.00 4.30 9.76
N PRO A 166 -0.96 4.37 10.61
CA PRO A 166 0.32 3.73 10.33
C PRO A 166 0.19 2.24 9.99
N ALA A 167 0.85 1.79 8.92
CA ALA A 167 0.78 0.40 8.43
C ALA A 167 1.09 -0.65 9.52
N ALA A 168 2.04 -0.36 10.43
CA ALA A 168 2.34 -1.22 11.57
C ALA A 168 1.12 -1.50 12.47
N ARG A 169 0.18 -0.54 12.60
CA ARG A 169 -1.06 -0.73 13.35
C ARG A 169 -2.11 -1.53 12.60
N LEU A 170 -2.07 -1.50 11.26
CA LEU A 170 -2.99 -2.24 10.42
C LEU A 170 -2.69 -3.75 10.42
N LYS A 171 -1.39 -4.10 10.55
CA LYS A 171 -0.89 -5.49 10.58
C LYS A 171 -0.98 -6.15 11.94
N GLU A 172 -1.05 -5.35 13.01
CA GLU A 172 -1.11 -5.89 14.37
C GLU A 172 -2.41 -6.69 14.55
N GLU A 173 -2.30 -7.98 14.81
CA GLU A 173 -3.48 -8.82 15.04
C GLU A 173 -4.30 -8.26 16.21
N GLU A 174 -5.58 -8.06 15.99
CA GLU A 174 -6.51 -7.52 17.00
C GLU A 174 -6.46 -8.34 18.31
N MET A 175 -6.23 -9.66 18.18
CA MET A 175 -6.07 -10.56 19.33
C MET A 175 -4.83 -10.27 20.15
N GLU A 176 -3.69 -9.92 19.54
CA GLU A 176 -2.48 -9.56 20.30
C GLU A 176 -2.63 -8.22 21.00
N ARG A 177 -3.22 -7.24 20.32
CA ARG A 177 -3.55 -5.93 20.94
C ARG A 177 -4.51 -6.11 22.12
N LEU A 178 -5.53 -6.97 21.98
CA LEU A 178 -6.47 -7.26 23.05
C LEU A 178 -5.80 -8.00 24.21
N LYS A 179 -4.88 -8.92 23.94
CA LYS A 179 -4.08 -9.58 25.01
C LYS A 179 -3.30 -8.55 25.81
N ASN A 180 -2.64 -7.62 25.12
CA ASN A 180 -1.76 -6.62 25.74
C ASN A 180 -2.46 -5.33 26.16
N LEU A 181 -3.80 -5.23 25.99
CA LEU A 181 -4.57 -4.02 26.22
C LEU A 181 -4.36 -3.43 27.63
N GLU A 182 -4.27 -4.27 28.63
CA GLU A 182 -4.06 -3.89 30.03
C GLU A 182 -2.69 -3.20 30.21
N ASN A 183 -1.64 -3.77 29.63
CA ASN A 183 -0.30 -3.17 29.65
C ASN A 183 -0.24 -1.83 28.87
N ILE A 184 -0.92 -1.76 27.74
CA ILE A 184 -1.00 -0.55 26.91
C ILE A 184 -1.70 0.58 27.69
N LEU A 185 -2.77 0.25 28.43
CA LEU A 185 -3.47 1.23 29.27
C LEU A 185 -2.61 1.67 30.44
N HIS A 186 -1.92 0.76 31.13
CA HIS A 186 -1.02 1.09 32.25
C HIS A 186 0.17 1.96 31.83
N ALA A 187 0.63 1.88 30.59
CA ALA A 187 1.68 2.76 30.07
C ALA A 187 1.24 4.24 30.02
N ARG A 188 -0.08 4.50 30.00
CA ARG A 188 -0.63 5.88 29.93
C ARG A 188 -1.35 6.30 31.21
N VAL A 189 -1.88 5.35 31.97
CA VAL A 189 -2.65 5.59 33.20
C VAL A 189 -1.83 5.03 34.38
N ILE A 190 -1.27 5.91 35.14
CA ILE A 190 -0.51 5.56 36.34
C ILE A 190 -1.47 5.41 37.51
N GLY A 191 -1.46 4.26 38.17
CA GLY A 191 -2.43 3.91 39.19
C GLY A 191 -3.75 3.43 38.60
N GLN A 192 -4.81 3.32 39.41
CA GLN A 192 -6.13 2.88 39.05
C GLN A 192 -6.18 1.45 38.45
N ASP A 193 -5.37 0.53 38.98
CA ASP A 193 -5.19 -0.83 38.45
C ASP A 193 -6.51 -1.59 38.31
N GLU A 194 -7.40 -1.47 39.30
CA GLU A 194 -8.73 -2.10 39.27
C GLU A 194 -9.61 -1.56 38.12
N ALA A 195 -9.57 -0.23 37.89
CA ALA A 195 -10.36 0.39 36.83
C ALA A 195 -9.82 0.00 35.45
N VAL A 196 -8.51 0.03 35.25
CA VAL A 196 -7.86 -0.40 34.00
C VAL A 196 -8.17 -1.86 33.68
N SER A 197 -8.05 -2.75 34.68
CA SER A 197 -8.37 -4.17 34.53
C SER A 197 -9.87 -4.39 34.20
N ALA A 198 -10.77 -3.64 34.86
CA ALA A 198 -12.22 -3.73 34.58
C ALA A 198 -12.55 -3.29 33.14
N VAL A 199 -11.99 -2.16 32.69
CA VAL A 199 -12.16 -1.66 31.30
C VAL A 199 -11.59 -2.62 30.29
N ALA A 200 -10.36 -3.13 30.49
CA ALA A 200 -9.73 -4.09 29.60
C ALA A 200 -10.56 -5.37 29.46
N LYS A 201 -11.10 -5.91 30.58
CA LYS A 201 -11.99 -7.08 30.59
C LYS A 201 -13.31 -6.80 29.88
N ALA A 202 -13.89 -5.61 30.02
CA ALA A 202 -15.14 -5.24 29.34
C ALA A 202 -14.93 -5.18 27.81
N ILE A 203 -13.83 -4.55 27.36
CA ILE A 203 -13.50 -4.48 25.93
C ILE A 203 -13.22 -5.88 25.36
N LYS A 204 -12.41 -6.72 26.04
CA LYS A 204 -12.15 -8.10 25.64
C LYS A 204 -13.43 -8.91 25.47
N ARG A 205 -14.40 -8.80 26.42
CA ARG A 205 -15.69 -9.47 26.31
C ARG A 205 -16.54 -8.96 25.14
N GLY A 206 -16.55 -7.65 24.92
CA GLY A 206 -17.29 -7.04 23.80
C GLY A 206 -16.79 -7.54 22.43
N ARG A 207 -15.47 -7.67 22.27
CA ARG A 207 -14.85 -8.16 21.03
C ARG A 207 -14.92 -9.69 20.85
N ALA A 208 -15.03 -10.45 21.93
CA ALA A 208 -15.25 -11.88 21.89
C ALA A 208 -16.71 -12.29 21.56
N GLY A 209 -17.57 -11.33 21.20
CA GLY A 209 -18.98 -11.59 20.87
C GLY A 209 -19.91 -11.85 22.06
N LEU A 210 -19.40 -11.73 23.29
CA LEU A 210 -20.15 -11.91 24.53
C LEU A 210 -20.86 -10.63 24.98
N LYS A 211 -21.31 -9.83 24.02
CA LYS A 211 -21.96 -8.54 24.26
C LYS A 211 -23.47 -8.71 24.39
N ASP A 212 -24.06 -8.09 25.41
CA ASP A 212 -25.50 -7.93 25.49
C ASP A 212 -25.94 -6.86 24.45
N PRO A 213 -26.78 -7.20 23.45
CA PRO A 213 -27.20 -6.25 22.41
C PRO A 213 -27.98 -5.06 22.97
N LYS A 214 -28.51 -5.15 24.20
CA LYS A 214 -29.26 -4.09 24.85
C LYS A 214 -28.43 -3.16 25.74
N ARG A 215 -27.12 -3.46 25.95
CA ARG A 215 -26.25 -2.64 26.79
C ARG A 215 -25.01 -2.26 25.97
N PRO A 216 -24.90 -0.97 25.55
CA PRO A 216 -23.63 -0.46 25.02
C PRO A 216 -22.55 -0.54 26.12
N ILE A 217 -21.29 -0.64 25.69
CA ILE A 217 -20.11 -0.65 26.59
C ILE A 217 -20.04 0.67 27.33
#